data_ff15ab86500acff75f48a8b257fdb80e
#
_entry.id   ff15ab86500acff75f48a8b257fdb80e
#
_cell.length_a   1.000
_cell.length_b   1.000
_cell.length_c   1.000
_cell.angle_alpha   90.00
_cell.angle_beta   90.00
_cell.angle_gamma   90.00
#
_symmetry.space_group_name_H-M   'P 1'
#
loop_
_entity.id
_entity.type
_entity.pdbx_description
1 polymer ?
#
loop_
_entity_poly.entity_id
_entity_poly.type
_entity_poly.pdbx_seq_one_letter_code
_entity_poly.pdbx_strand_id
1 'polypeptide(L)'
;PGDDIYICLKNNDLLRALRVFGIKSQENRKVVIVGAGNIGRSIIKILERDYQDISCKIIDNDIRRSKSIASELSSQNTILCGDALDSDLLKEAGASAAEAIISVTDDDEVNIFTSLLAKDLGCKRSMGIVKNPNYRRLSKKLNLDVLINPGNITTSAILQYVRRGKVKEVHDFGNERGEIMEIEILPTTKFADKKITELTIPKGVVIGGIVRNKELIFPDENTILLVKDKLIIFSEPSSIKDIEKYSEVNIEFF
;
A
#
# COMPACT_ATOMS: atom_id res chain seq x y z
N PRO A 1 -2.47 6.67 -22.05
CA PRO A 1 -3.51 6.97 -21.05
C PRO A 1 -4.06 5.67 -20.47
N GLY A 2 -4.21 5.61 -19.13
CA GLY A 2 -4.73 4.42 -18.44
C GLY A 2 -3.68 3.40 -18.01
N ASP A 3 -2.39 3.70 -18.17
CA ASP A 3 -1.29 2.84 -17.70
C ASP A 3 -1.02 3.10 -16.20
N ASP A 4 -0.75 2.02 -15.47
CA ASP A 4 -0.26 2.10 -14.09
C ASP A 4 1.27 2.25 -14.14
N ILE A 5 1.82 3.23 -13.43
CA ILE A 5 3.26 3.49 -13.36
C ILE A 5 3.74 3.21 -11.93
N TYR A 6 4.76 2.38 -11.81
CA TYR A 6 5.43 2.09 -10.54
C TYR A 6 6.80 2.75 -10.54
N ILE A 7 7.11 3.50 -9.49
CA ILE A 7 8.32 4.31 -9.43
C ILE A 7 9.11 3.93 -8.18
N CYS A 8 10.38 3.59 -8.37
CA CYS A 8 11.34 3.46 -7.28
C CYS A 8 12.03 4.80 -7.08
N LEU A 9 12.00 5.34 -5.85
CA LEU A 9 12.60 6.64 -5.54
C LEU A 9 13.02 6.73 -4.07
N LYS A 10 13.89 7.69 -3.75
CA LYS A 10 14.23 8.00 -2.36
C LYS A 10 13.04 8.69 -1.67
N ASN A 11 12.80 8.40 -0.39
CA ASN A 11 11.69 9.02 0.36
C ASN A 11 11.68 10.54 0.27
N ASN A 12 12.85 11.17 0.29
CA ASN A 12 12.97 12.62 0.20
C ASN A 12 12.57 13.20 -1.17
N ASP A 13 12.54 12.38 -2.22
CA ASP A 13 12.16 12.79 -3.57
C ASP A 13 10.67 12.57 -3.87
N LEU A 14 9.90 11.98 -2.93
CA LEU A 14 8.49 11.67 -3.13
C LEU A 14 7.67 12.90 -3.53
N LEU A 15 7.78 14.00 -2.79
CA LEU A 15 7.03 15.23 -3.08
C LEU A 15 7.43 15.84 -4.43
N ARG A 16 8.72 15.74 -4.80
CA ARG A 16 9.22 16.19 -6.10
C ARG A 16 8.66 15.34 -7.23
N ALA A 17 8.66 14.01 -7.07
CA ALA A 17 8.08 13.09 -8.05
C ALA A 17 6.59 13.34 -8.23
N LEU A 18 5.82 13.47 -7.15
CA LEU A 18 4.38 13.78 -7.21
C LEU A 18 4.10 15.06 -8.01
N ARG A 19 4.91 16.13 -7.81
CA ARG A 19 4.78 17.39 -8.58
C ARG A 19 5.03 17.19 -10.08
N VAL A 20 6.01 16.36 -10.45
CA VAL A 20 6.30 16.04 -11.87
C VAL A 20 5.09 15.38 -12.54
N PHE A 21 4.35 14.55 -11.81
CA PHE A 21 3.10 13.93 -12.28
C PHE A 21 1.87 14.83 -12.13
N GLY A 22 2.05 16.11 -11.78
CA GLY A 22 0.94 17.06 -11.62
C GLY A 22 0.13 16.88 -10.35
N ILE A 23 0.56 16.02 -9.42
CA ILE A 23 -0.10 15.78 -8.15
C ILE A 23 0.33 16.87 -7.18
N LYS A 24 -0.57 17.80 -6.86
CA LYS A 24 -0.31 18.86 -5.87
C LYS A 24 -0.56 18.30 -4.47
N SER A 25 0.41 18.48 -3.56
CA SER A 25 0.19 18.33 -2.12
C SER A 25 -0.72 19.46 -1.66
N GLN A 26 -1.87 19.11 -1.06
CA GLN A 26 -2.76 20.11 -0.42
C GLN A 26 -2.43 20.14 1.08
N GLU A 27 -2.30 21.33 1.63
CA GLU A 27 -2.30 21.55 3.08
C GLU A 27 -3.73 21.36 3.61
N ASN A 28 -3.88 20.91 4.86
CA ASN A 28 -5.17 20.70 5.53
C ASN A 28 -6.10 19.72 4.78
N ARG A 29 -5.60 18.52 4.57
CA ARG A 29 -6.38 17.44 3.94
C ARG A 29 -7.49 16.96 4.86
N LYS A 30 -8.69 16.79 4.31
CA LYS A 30 -9.86 16.23 5.00
C LYS A 30 -10.03 14.77 4.59
N VAL A 31 -10.19 13.89 5.56
CA VAL A 31 -10.42 12.46 5.35
C VAL A 31 -11.69 12.04 6.08
N VAL A 32 -12.54 11.29 5.39
CA VAL A 32 -13.70 10.64 6.02
C VAL A 32 -13.36 9.17 6.26
N ILE A 33 -13.55 8.71 7.49
CA ILE A 33 -13.31 7.31 7.86
C ILE A 33 -14.65 6.68 8.23
N VAL A 34 -14.99 5.58 7.61
CA VAL A 34 -16.23 4.83 7.86
C VAL A 34 -15.89 3.51 8.54
N GLY A 35 -16.43 3.36 9.75
CA GLY A 35 -16.12 2.24 10.63
C GLY A 35 -15.04 2.59 11.65
N ALA A 36 -15.44 2.67 12.90
CA ALA A 36 -14.58 2.98 14.04
C ALA A 36 -14.18 1.71 14.84
N GLY A 37 -14.16 0.56 14.17
CA GLY A 37 -13.63 -0.70 14.69
C GLY A 37 -12.11 -0.69 14.88
N ASN A 38 -11.51 -1.87 15.03
CA ASN A 38 -10.06 -1.99 15.27
C ASN A 38 -9.21 -1.34 14.19
N ILE A 39 -9.57 -1.54 12.92
CA ILE A 39 -8.84 -0.96 11.78
C ILE A 39 -9.01 0.56 11.76
N GLY A 40 -10.26 1.06 11.86
CA GLY A 40 -10.53 2.49 11.87
C GLY A 40 -9.81 3.22 13.01
N ARG A 41 -9.87 2.68 14.25
CA ARG A 41 -9.13 3.22 15.39
C ARG A 41 -7.62 3.27 15.14
N SER A 42 -7.06 2.22 14.52
CA SER A 42 -5.62 2.19 14.21
C SER A 42 -5.24 3.25 13.19
N ILE A 43 -6.06 3.44 12.15
CA ILE A 43 -5.86 4.48 11.14
C ILE A 43 -5.90 5.87 11.80
N ILE A 44 -6.92 6.15 12.62
CA ILE A 44 -7.05 7.44 13.31
C ILE A 44 -5.80 7.73 14.15
N LYS A 45 -5.36 6.77 14.98
CA LYS A 45 -4.16 6.92 15.82
C LYS A 45 -2.89 7.19 15.02
N ILE A 46 -2.72 6.53 13.86
CA ILE A 46 -1.58 6.77 12.97
C ILE A 46 -1.65 8.17 12.36
N LEU A 47 -2.84 8.57 11.88
CA LEU A 47 -3.01 9.90 11.28
C LEU A 47 -2.78 11.01 12.31
N GLU A 48 -3.28 10.89 13.53
CA GLU A 48 -3.04 11.87 14.60
C GLU A 48 -1.58 11.96 15.02
N ARG A 49 -0.87 10.84 15.03
CA ARG A 49 0.54 10.79 15.43
C ARG A 49 1.47 11.34 14.36
N ASP A 50 1.26 10.94 13.11
CA ASP A 50 2.26 11.08 12.04
C ASP A 50 1.87 12.15 10.99
N TYR A 51 0.57 12.58 10.97
CA TYR A 51 0.04 13.45 9.92
C TYR A 51 -0.86 14.55 10.48
N GLN A 52 -0.26 15.52 11.16
CA GLN A 52 -0.98 16.61 11.85
C GLN A 52 -1.73 17.57 10.90
N ASP A 53 -1.41 17.55 9.61
CA ASP A 53 -2.10 18.29 8.54
C ASP A 53 -3.40 17.62 8.05
N ILE A 54 -3.76 16.45 8.61
CA ILE A 54 -4.96 15.71 8.24
C ILE A 54 -6.00 15.83 9.34
N SER A 55 -7.19 16.32 8.99
CA SER A 55 -8.38 16.28 9.86
C SER A 55 -9.31 15.14 9.44
N CYS A 56 -9.79 14.37 10.42
CA CYS A 56 -10.65 13.22 10.16
C CYS A 56 -12.07 13.48 10.66
N LYS A 57 -13.05 13.14 9.83
CA LYS A 57 -14.41 12.89 10.28
C LYS A 57 -14.71 11.41 10.21
N ILE A 58 -15.19 10.85 11.30
CA ILE A 58 -15.43 9.42 11.44
C ILE A 58 -16.93 9.18 11.43
N ILE A 59 -17.40 8.11 10.78
CA ILE A 59 -18.79 7.65 10.82
C ILE A 59 -18.81 6.23 11.36
N ASP A 60 -19.65 5.98 12.37
CA ASP A 60 -19.90 4.63 12.87
C ASP A 60 -21.37 4.51 13.31
N ASN A 61 -21.98 3.36 13.04
CA ASN A 61 -23.39 3.12 13.40
C ASN A 61 -23.61 2.69 14.86
N ASP A 62 -22.55 2.31 15.58
CA ASP A 62 -22.63 1.92 16.99
C ASP A 62 -22.43 3.14 17.91
N ILE A 63 -23.50 3.53 18.61
CA ILE A 63 -23.50 4.68 19.53
C ILE A 63 -22.50 4.51 20.70
N ARG A 64 -22.28 3.27 21.19
CA ARG A 64 -21.35 3.03 22.29
C ARG A 64 -19.91 3.19 21.80
N ARG A 65 -19.62 2.66 20.61
CA ARG A 65 -18.32 2.80 19.98
C ARG A 65 -18.02 4.25 19.65
N SER A 66 -19.01 4.96 19.10
CA SER A 66 -18.89 6.39 18.79
C SER A 66 -18.59 7.22 20.02
N LYS A 67 -19.29 6.98 21.14
CA LYS A 67 -19.02 7.68 22.42
C LYS A 67 -17.63 7.36 22.98
N SER A 68 -17.20 6.11 22.92
CA SER A 68 -15.86 5.71 23.36
C SER A 68 -14.76 6.42 22.59
N ILE A 69 -14.90 6.47 21.26
CA ILE A 69 -13.90 7.10 20.38
C ILE A 69 -13.91 8.61 20.54
N ALA A 70 -15.09 9.24 20.67
CA ALA A 70 -15.19 10.69 20.84
C ALA A 70 -14.35 11.20 22.02
N SER A 71 -14.19 10.39 23.09
CA SER A 71 -13.36 10.75 24.24
C SER A 71 -11.85 10.59 24.01
N GLU A 72 -11.45 9.88 22.95
CA GLU A 72 -10.05 9.62 22.61
C GLU A 72 -9.52 10.54 21.50
N LEU A 73 -10.42 11.17 20.73
CA LEU A 73 -10.07 12.00 19.56
C LEU A 73 -9.41 13.32 19.96
N SER A 74 -8.45 13.74 19.16
CA SER A 74 -7.93 15.11 19.18
C SER A 74 -9.00 16.13 18.73
N SER A 75 -8.86 17.38 19.12
CA SER A 75 -9.84 18.45 18.87
C SER A 75 -10.13 18.73 17.39
N GLN A 76 -9.25 18.33 16.49
CA GLN A 76 -9.42 18.50 15.05
C GLN A 76 -10.26 17.39 14.39
N ASN A 77 -10.55 16.32 15.11
CA ASN A 77 -11.27 15.15 14.63
C ASN A 77 -12.65 15.07 15.25
N THR A 78 -13.61 14.52 14.52
CA THR A 78 -15.02 14.44 14.97
C THR A 78 -15.59 13.10 14.54
N ILE A 79 -16.46 12.51 15.38
CA ILE A 79 -17.21 11.32 15.05
C ILE A 79 -18.71 11.62 14.95
N LEU A 80 -19.33 11.11 13.92
CA LEU A 80 -20.76 11.12 13.67
C LEU A 80 -21.30 9.69 13.88
N CYS A 81 -22.42 9.59 14.58
CA CYS A 81 -23.06 8.30 14.80
C CYS A 81 -24.24 8.14 13.84
N GLY A 82 -24.17 7.16 12.94
CA GLY A 82 -25.24 6.88 11.99
C GLY A 82 -24.84 5.89 10.89
N ASP A 83 -25.77 5.68 9.95
CA ASP A 83 -25.56 4.79 8.81
C ASP A 83 -24.72 5.50 7.73
N ALA A 84 -23.61 4.89 7.35
CA ALA A 84 -22.72 5.42 6.32
C ALA A 84 -23.32 5.35 4.89
N LEU A 85 -24.42 4.65 4.70
CA LEU A 85 -25.18 4.65 3.43
C LEU A 85 -26.15 5.82 3.34
N ASP A 86 -26.33 6.60 4.41
CA ASP A 86 -27.08 7.84 4.38
C ASP A 86 -26.26 8.95 3.72
N SER A 87 -26.73 9.40 2.56
CA SER A 87 -26.11 10.47 1.77
C SER A 87 -26.01 11.79 2.52
N ASP A 88 -26.98 12.11 3.39
CA ASP A 88 -26.97 13.37 4.12
C ASP A 88 -25.95 13.33 5.25
N LEU A 89 -25.79 12.18 5.90
CA LEU A 89 -24.71 11.96 6.87
C LEU A 89 -23.32 12.04 6.22
N LEU A 90 -23.17 11.50 5.01
CA LEU A 90 -21.92 11.63 4.24
C LEU A 90 -21.61 13.08 3.88
N LYS A 91 -22.64 13.88 3.51
CA LYS A 91 -22.48 15.33 3.26
C LYS A 91 -22.08 16.06 4.54
N GLU A 92 -22.71 15.76 5.68
CA GLU A 92 -22.36 16.33 6.99
C GLU A 92 -20.92 15.97 7.39
N ALA A 93 -20.50 14.75 7.10
CA ALA A 93 -19.10 14.33 7.24
C ALA A 93 -18.16 15.09 6.28
N GLY A 94 -18.69 15.81 5.31
CA GLY A 94 -17.92 16.59 4.35
C GLY A 94 -17.31 15.75 3.23
N ALA A 95 -17.92 14.64 2.87
CA ALA A 95 -17.44 13.74 1.81
C ALA A 95 -17.19 14.45 0.48
N SER A 96 -18.04 15.44 0.13
CA SER A 96 -17.92 16.24 -1.10
C SER A 96 -16.62 17.04 -1.22
N ALA A 97 -16.04 17.43 -0.09
CA ALA A 97 -14.78 18.20 -0.03
C ALA A 97 -13.60 17.36 0.49
N ALA A 98 -13.83 16.08 0.75
CA ALA A 98 -12.80 15.21 1.28
C ALA A 98 -11.74 14.84 0.22
N GLU A 99 -10.48 14.78 0.65
CA GLU A 99 -9.39 14.25 -0.17
C GLU A 99 -9.55 12.74 -0.36
N ALA A 100 -10.03 12.05 0.68
CA ALA A 100 -10.29 10.62 0.62
C ALA A 100 -11.42 10.21 1.56
N ILE A 101 -12.14 9.15 1.17
CA ILE A 101 -12.95 8.34 2.07
C ILE A 101 -12.28 6.99 2.28
N ILE A 102 -12.26 6.50 3.52
CA ILE A 102 -11.66 5.22 3.93
C ILE A 102 -12.73 4.38 4.62
N SER A 103 -13.29 3.41 3.89
CA SER A 103 -14.37 2.54 4.38
C SER A 103 -13.80 1.23 4.91
N VAL A 104 -13.86 1.04 6.23
CA VAL A 104 -13.20 -0.06 6.96
C VAL A 104 -14.14 -0.71 7.98
N THR A 105 -15.40 -0.82 7.63
CA THR A 105 -16.38 -1.60 8.40
C THR A 105 -16.12 -3.10 8.24
N ASP A 106 -16.86 -3.92 8.95
CA ASP A 106 -16.83 -5.38 8.82
C ASP A 106 -17.71 -5.93 7.67
N ASP A 107 -18.47 -5.06 7.02
CA ASP A 107 -19.36 -5.35 5.91
C ASP A 107 -18.79 -4.85 4.59
N ASP A 108 -18.50 -5.77 3.66
CA ASP A 108 -17.89 -5.48 2.35
C ASP A 108 -18.80 -4.63 1.47
N GLU A 109 -20.11 -4.89 1.50
CA GLU A 109 -21.10 -4.18 0.71
C GLU A 109 -21.23 -2.73 1.19
N VAL A 110 -21.29 -2.51 2.50
CA VAL A 110 -21.27 -1.16 3.09
C VAL A 110 -20.00 -0.42 2.67
N ASN A 111 -18.83 -1.07 2.73
CA ASN A 111 -17.57 -0.43 2.34
C ASN A 111 -17.56 -0.02 0.86
N ILE A 112 -18.10 -0.85 -0.03
CA ILE A 112 -18.19 -0.58 -1.46
C ILE A 112 -19.19 0.55 -1.72
N PHE A 113 -20.43 0.42 -1.23
CA PHE A 113 -21.48 1.39 -1.53
C PHE A 113 -21.22 2.76 -0.92
N THR A 114 -20.70 2.83 0.31
CA THR A 114 -20.28 4.11 0.90
C THR A 114 -19.18 4.78 0.08
N SER A 115 -18.20 4.01 -0.41
CA SER A 115 -17.15 4.52 -1.28
C SER A 115 -17.71 5.09 -2.60
N LEU A 116 -18.70 4.41 -3.20
CA LEU A 116 -19.38 4.87 -4.42
C LEU A 116 -20.18 6.15 -4.16
N LEU A 117 -20.99 6.18 -3.09
CA LEU A 117 -21.76 7.35 -2.71
C LEU A 117 -20.86 8.57 -2.46
N ALA A 118 -19.75 8.38 -1.76
CA ALA A 118 -18.80 9.47 -1.53
C ALA A 118 -18.17 9.98 -2.84
N LYS A 119 -17.84 9.09 -3.78
CA LYS A 119 -17.35 9.49 -5.12
C LYS A 119 -18.41 10.28 -5.89
N ASP A 120 -19.66 9.85 -5.85
CA ASP A 120 -20.78 10.57 -6.46
C ASP A 120 -20.97 11.97 -5.86
N LEU A 121 -20.77 12.11 -4.55
CA LEU A 121 -20.77 13.38 -3.84
C LEU A 121 -19.57 14.28 -4.15
N GLY A 122 -18.54 13.79 -4.85
CA GLY A 122 -17.36 14.57 -5.23
C GLY A 122 -16.08 14.27 -4.44
N CYS A 123 -16.06 13.25 -3.59
CA CYS A 123 -14.84 12.81 -2.91
C CYS A 123 -13.77 12.43 -3.95
N LYS A 124 -12.54 12.92 -3.76
CA LYS A 124 -11.48 12.72 -4.76
C LYS A 124 -11.01 11.29 -4.86
N ARG A 125 -10.89 10.59 -3.74
CA ARG A 125 -10.39 9.21 -3.68
C ARG A 125 -11.24 8.35 -2.77
N SER A 126 -11.41 7.09 -3.15
CA SER A 126 -12.09 6.08 -2.34
C SER A 126 -11.16 4.93 -2.02
N MET A 127 -11.11 4.57 -0.74
CA MET A 127 -10.37 3.41 -0.25
C MET A 127 -11.29 2.57 0.61
N GLY A 128 -11.29 1.26 0.40
CA GLY A 128 -12.10 0.36 1.20
C GLY A 128 -11.43 -0.97 1.42
N ILE A 129 -11.86 -1.68 2.48
CA ILE A 129 -11.50 -3.07 2.67
C ILE A 129 -12.60 -3.98 2.15
N VAL A 130 -12.20 -5.09 1.52
CA VAL A 130 -13.10 -6.15 1.09
C VAL A 130 -12.46 -7.50 1.40
N LYS A 131 -13.21 -8.38 2.06
CA LYS A 131 -12.78 -9.73 2.41
C LYS A 131 -13.04 -10.70 1.25
N ASN A 132 -14.14 -10.49 0.51
CA ASN A 132 -14.52 -11.31 -0.61
C ASN A 132 -13.65 -11.01 -1.85
N PRO A 133 -12.85 -11.97 -2.34
CA PRO A 133 -11.98 -11.75 -3.49
C PRO A 133 -12.73 -11.43 -4.79
N ASN A 134 -14.00 -11.81 -4.91
CA ASN A 134 -14.81 -11.52 -6.10
C ASN A 134 -15.09 -10.02 -6.26
N TYR A 135 -15.23 -9.28 -5.16
CA TYR A 135 -15.47 -7.83 -5.20
C TYR A 135 -14.27 -7.04 -5.70
N ARG A 136 -13.05 -7.52 -5.47
CA ARG A 136 -11.84 -6.90 -5.99
C ARG A 136 -11.85 -6.77 -7.52
N ARG A 137 -12.41 -7.75 -8.24
CA ARG A 137 -12.54 -7.70 -9.70
C ARG A 137 -13.48 -6.61 -10.18
N LEU A 138 -14.42 -6.19 -9.33
CA LEU A 138 -15.39 -5.14 -9.65
C LEU A 138 -14.83 -3.73 -9.46
N SER A 139 -13.75 -3.53 -8.68
CA SER A 139 -13.22 -2.20 -8.32
C SER A 139 -13.01 -1.30 -9.54
N LYS A 140 -12.37 -1.81 -10.60
CA LYS A 140 -12.15 -1.06 -11.84
C LYS A 140 -13.44 -0.72 -12.56
N LYS A 141 -14.42 -1.63 -12.58
CA LYS A 141 -15.72 -1.40 -13.22
C LYS A 141 -16.55 -0.38 -12.44
N LEU A 142 -16.41 -0.35 -11.13
CA LEU A 142 -17.11 0.55 -10.23
C LEU A 142 -16.38 1.88 -10.01
N ASN A 143 -15.24 2.12 -10.68
CA ASN A 143 -14.44 3.33 -10.52
C ASN A 143 -14.03 3.61 -9.06
N LEU A 144 -13.75 2.55 -8.30
CA LEU A 144 -13.18 2.64 -6.96
C LEU A 144 -11.65 2.67 -7.06
N ASP A 145 -11.01 3.59 -6.33
CA ASP A 145 -9.57 3.82 -6.49
C ASP A 145 -8.75 2.69 -5.85
N VAL A 146 -9.10 2.30 -4.61
CA VAL A 146 -8.36 1.26 -3.88
C VAL A 146 -9.30 0.34 -3.12
N LEU A 147 -9.24 -0.97 -3.38
CA LEU A 147 -9.84 -2.00 -2.55
C LEU A 147 -8.77 -2.94 -2.02
N ILE A 148 -8.70 -3.05 -0.70
CA ILE A 148 -7.68 -3.82 0.02
C ILE A 148 -8.32 -5.08 0.59
N ASN A 149 -7.70 -6.24 0.38
CA ASN A 149 -8.09 -7.48 1.07
C ASN A 149 -7.15 -7.70 2.26
N PRO A 150 -7.63 -7.60 3.52
CA PRO A 150 -6.80 -7.79 4.70
C PRO A 150 -6.17 -9.19 4.79
N GLY A 151 -6.88 -10.21 4.29
CA GLY A 151 -6.39 -11.58 4.23
C GLY A 151 -5.13 -11.72 3.36
N ASN A 152 -5.11 -11.07 2.21
CA ASN A 152 -3.95 -11.10 1.32
C ASN A 152 -2.73 -10.43 1.96
N ILE A 153 -2.93 -9.29 2.65
CA ILE A 153 -1.84 -8.61 3.37
C ILE A 153 -1.29 -9.51 4.47
N THR A 154 -2.17 -10.12 5.27
CA THR A 154 -1.77 -11.03 6.34
C THR A 154 -1.04 -12.25 5.79
N THR A 155 -1.55 -12.86 4.71
CA THR A 155 -0.90 -14.00 4.05
C THR A 155 0.47 -13.62 3.54
N SER A 156 0.61 -12.47 2.87
CA SER A 156 1.90 -11.97 2.38
C SER A 156 2.89 -11.76 3.52
N ALA A 157 2.45 -11.17 4.63
CA ALA A 157 3.27 -10.96 5.82
C ALA A 157 3.71 -12.31 6.44
N ILE A 158 2.83 -13.30 6.55
CA ILE A 158 3.17 -14.63 7.05
C ILE A 158 4.16 -15.33 6.11
N LEU A 159 3.91 -15.31 4.81
CA LEU A 159 4.80 -15.91 3.81
C LEU A 159 6.21 -15.31 3.85
N GLN A 160 6.32 -14.02 4.15
CA GLN A 160 7.61 -13.35 4.37
C GLN A 160 8.42 -14.02 5.49
N TYR A 161 7.78 -14.43 6.60
CA TYR A 161 8.44 -15.17 7.69
C TYR A 161 8.72 -16.63 7.33
N VAL A 162 7.84 -17.27 6.54
CA VAL A 162 8.00 -18.68 6.14
C VAL A 162 9.05 -18.85 5.05
N ARG A 163 9.14 -17.92 4.11
CA ARG A 163 10.18 -17.85 3.07
C ARG A 163 11.52 -17.45 3.70
N ARG A 164 12.05 -18.31 4.56
CA ARG A 164 13.24 -18.08 5.40
C ARG A 164 14.36 -17.30 4.70
N GLY A 165 14.57 -16.09 5.16
CA GLY A 165 15.89 -15.46 5.25
C GLY A 165 16.34 -14.58 4.07
N LYS A 166 15.62 -14.44 2.94
CA LYS A 166 16.17 -13.78 1.75
C LYS A 166 15.27 -12.76 1.07
N VAL A 167 13.96 -12.98 1.08
CA VAL A 167 12.98 -12.01 0.56
C VAL A 167 12.40 -11.26 1.76
N LYS A 168 12.79 -10.01 1.96
CA LYS A 168 12.40 -9.23 3.14
C LYS A 168 11.04 -8.57 3.00
N GLU A 169 10.68 -8.17 1.79
CA GLU A 169 9.39 -7.54 1.51
C GLU A 169 8.87 -8.02 0.17
N VAL A 170 7.58 -8.34 0.12
CA VAL A 170 6.86 -8.68 -1.11
C VAL A 170 5.63 -7.80 -1.18
N HIS A 171 5.55 -6.98 -2.20
CA HIS A 171 4.36 -6.21 -2.53
C HIS A 171 3.72 -6.78 -3.78
N ASP A 172 2.60 -7.49 -3.60
CA ASP A 172 1.77 -7.96 -4.70
C ASP A 172 0.95 -6.78 -5.25
N PHE A 173 1.14 -6.45 -6.53
CA PHE A 173 0.36 -5.40 -7.20
C PHE A 173 -1.10 -5.77 -7.43
N GLY A 174 -1.49 -6.99 -7.08
CA GLY A 174 -2.81 -7.51 -7.39
C GLY A 174 -3.03 -7.72 -8.89
N ASN A 175 -3.97 -8.59 -9.23
CA ASN A 175 -4.34 -8.88 -10.63
C ASN A 175 -3.27 -9.60 -11.46
N GLU A 176 -2.46 -10.47 -10.86
CA GLU A 176 -1.51 -11.33 -11.61
C GLU A 176 -0.48 -10.54 -12.45
N ARG A 177 -0.20 -9.27 -12.09
CA ARG A 177 0.70 -8.41 -12.87
C ARG A 177 2.16 -8.51 -12.47
N GLY A 178 2.45 -9.01 -11.27
CA GLY A 178 3.81 -9.16 -10.75
C GLY A 178 3.95 -8.75 -9.29
N GLU A 179 5.17 -8.92 -8.81
CA GLU A 179 5.55 -8.60 -7.43
C GLU A 179 6.78 -7.70 -7.42
N ILE A 180 6.86 -6.78 -6.45
CA ILE A 180 8.13 -6.16 -6.06
C ILE A 180 8.67 -6.92 -4.87
N MET A 181 9.94 -7.27 -4.94
CA MET A 181 10.65 -8.00 -3.89
C MET A 181 11.90 -7.24 -3.45
N GLU A 182 12.16 -7.21 -2.14
CA GLU A 182 13.45 -6.82 -1.60
C GLU A 182 14.27 -8.09 -1.30
N ILE A 183 15.41 -8.28 -1.97
CA ILE A 183 16.29 -9.43 -1.79
C ILE A 183 17.64 -8.95 -1.24
N GLU A 184 18.08 -9.47 -0.09
CA GLU A 184 19.41 -9.20 0.44
C GLU A 184 20.46 -10.13 -0.18
N ILE A 185 21.57 -9.54 -0.64
CA ILE A 185 22.71 -10.29 -1.16
C ILE A 185 23.52 -10.88 0.00
N LEU A 186 23.54 -12.20 0.07
CA LEU A 186 24.35 -12.96 1.01
C LEU A 186 25.66 -13.38 0.36
N PRO A 187 26.73 -13.70 1.13
CA PRO A 187 27.99 -14.21 0.58
C PRO A 187 27.81 -15.44 -0.30
N THR A 188 26.76 -16.21 -0.05
CA THR A 188 26.44 -17.46 -0.76
C THR A 188 25.52 -17.27 -1.96
N THR A 189 25.04 -16.05 -2.24
CA THR A 189 24.19 -15.80 -3.40
C THR A 189 25.01 -15.71 -4.69
N LYS A 190 24.40 -16.13 -5.80
CA LYS A 190 25.04 -16.06 -7.13
C LYS A 190 25.29 -14.62 -7.61
N PHE A 191 24.75 -13.64 -6.91
CA PHE A 191 24.84 -12.21 -7.24
C PHE A 191 26.02 -11.49 -6.59
N ALA A 192 26.61 -12.07 -5.51
CA ALA A 192 27.67 -11.42 -4.75
C ALA A 192 28.91 -11.16 -5.62
N ASP A 193 29.45 -9.95 -5.49
CA ASP A 193 30.68 -9.46 -6.15
C ASP A 193 30.69 -9.52 -7.68
N LYS A 194 29.48 -9.55 -8.31
CA LYS A 194 29.32 -9.54 -9.76
C LYS A 194 28.80 -8.20 -10.25
N LYS A 195 29.17 -7.85 -11.47
CA LYS A 195 28.52 -6.76 -12.20
C LYS A 195 27.12 -7.16 -12.62
N ILE A 196 26.21 -6.20 -12.70
CA ILE A 196 24.85 -6.45 -13.17
C ILE A 196 24.81 -7.08 -14.57
N THR A 197 25.73 -6.68 -15.44
CA THR A 197 25.86 -7.22 -16.79
C THR A 197 26.31 -8.69 -16.85
N GLU A 198 26.91 -9.18 -15.77
CA GLU A 198 27.33 -10.59 -15.65
C GLU A 198 26.22 -11.51 -15.14
N LEU A 199 25.09 -10.91 -14.74
CA LEU A 199 23.96 -11.66 -14.22
C LEU A 199 23.07 -12.19 -15.34
N THR A 200 22.70 -13.45 -15.25
CA THR A 200 21.64 -14.00 -16.08
C THR A 200 20.29 -13.69 -15.44
N ILE A 201 19.73 -12.52 -15.74
CA ILE A 201 18.43 -12.09 -15.21
C ILE A 201 17.32 -12.77 -16.02
N PRO A 202 16.37 -13.48 -15.39
CA PRO A 202 15.24 -14.09 -16.09
C PRO A 202 14.41 -13.04 -16.84
N LYS A 203 13.81 -13.46 -17.96
CA LYS A 203 12.87 -12.61 -18.69
C LYS A 203 11.70 -12.23 -17.79
N GLY A 204 11.24 -10.98 -17.85
CA GLY A 204 10.17 -10.47 -16.99
C GLY A 204 10.63 -10.05 -15.58
N VAL A 205 11.96 -9.94 -15.37
CA VAL A 205 12.56 -9.47 -14.12
C VAL A 205 13.36 -8.19 -14.38
N VAL A 206 13.15 -7.19 -13.53
CA VAL A 206 13.86 -5.91 -13.60
C VAL A 206 14.41 -5.55 -12.22
N ILE A 207 15.70 -5.23 -12.15
CA ILE A 207 16.31 -4.65 -10.94
C ILE A 207 16.08 -3.13 -10.99
N GLY A 208 15.14 -2.64 -10.18
CA GLY A 208 14.76 -1.24 -10.14
C GLY A 208 15.67 -0.36 -9.27
N GLY A 209 16.39 -0.98 -8.32
CA GLY A 209 17.27 -0.24 -7.41
C GLY A 209 18.07 -1.15 -6.50
N ILE A 210 19.08 -0.57 -5.86
CA ILE A 210 19.92 -1.22 -4.85
C ILE A 210 19.93 -0.32 -3.63
N VAL A 211 19.61 -0.88 -2.47
CA VAL A 211 19.78 -0.17 -1.21
C VAL A 211 21.08 -0.64 -0.56
N ARG A 212 22.07 0.26 -0.50
CA ARG A 212 23.40 0.07 0.12
C ARG A 212 23.60 1.10 1.22
N ASN A 213 23.85 0.67 2.43
CA ASN A 213 24.05 1.55 3.60
C ASN A 213 22.89 2.57 3.79
N LYS A 214 21.64 2.13 3.58
CA LYS A 214 20.41 2.95 3.63
C LYS A 214 20.28 3.99 2.50
N GLU A 215 21.13 3.96 1.50
CA GLU A 215 21.05 4.82 0.32
C GLU A 215 20.56 4.03 -0.89
N LEU A 216 19.64 4.62 -1.64
CA LEU A 216 19.17 4.07 -2.92
C LEU A 216 20.15 4.44 -4.02
N ILE A 217 20.63 3.41 -4.71
CA ILE A 217 21.49 3.48 -5.89
C ILE A 217 20.69 2.96 -7.07
N PHE A 218 20.64 3.72 -8.17
CA PHE A 218 20.09 3.22 -9.42
C PHE A 218 21.22 2.51 -10.17
N PRO A 219 21.04 1.21 -10.49
CA PRO A 219 22.10 0.42 -11.10
C PRO A 219 22.36 0.84 -12.54
N ASP A 220 23.64 0.86 -12.91
CA ASP A 220 24.14 0.98 -14.29
C ASP A 220 24.94 -0.28 -14.69
N GLU A 221 25.44 -0.30 -15.92
CA GLU A 221 26.20 -1.43 -16.48
C GLU A 221 27.48 -1.77 -15.69
N ASN A 222 28.06 -0.80 -14.98
CA ASN A 222 29.29 -0.97 -14.20
C ASN A 222 29.04 -1.27 -12.71
N THR A 223 27.80 -1.26 -12.29
CA THR A 223 27.44 -1.45 -10.90
C THR A 223 27.77 -2.88 -10.45
N ILE A 224 28.62 -2.99 -9.43
CA ILE A 224 28.95 -4.26 -8.77
C ILE A 224 28.02 -4.44 -7.57
N LEU A 225 27.43 -5.61 -7.47
CA LEU A 225 26.56 -6.00 -6.36
C LEU A 225 27.41 -6.52 -5.20
N LEU A 226 27.27 -5.93 -4.03
CA LEU A 226 28.03 -6.28 -2.85
C LEU A 226 27.21 -7.09 -1.85
N VAL A 227 27.88 -7.88 -1.03
CA VAL A 227 27.25 -8.54 0.11
C VAL A 227 26.62 -7.51 1.03
N LYS A 228 25.39 -7.78 1.51
CA LYS A 228 24.49 -6.91 2.28
C LYS A 228 23.76 -5.84 1.46
N ASP A 229 24.00 -5.73 0.16
CA ASP A 229 23.10 -4.94 -0.69
C ASP A 229 21.71 -5.57 -0.67
N LYS A 230 20.69 -4.70 -0.75
CA LYS A 230 19.31 -5.11 -0.90
C LYS A 230 18.84 -4.70 -2.29
N LEU A 231 18.51 -5.68 -3.10
CA LEU A 231 17.99 -5.47 -4.44
C LEU A 231 16.49 -5.22 -4.38
N ILE A 232 16.03 -4.17 -5.03
CA ILE A 232 14.61 -3.94 -5.30
C ILE A 232 14.33 -4.48 -6.69
N ILE A 233 13.59 -5.58 -6.74
CA ILE A 233 13.33 -6.34 -7.96
C ILE A 233 11.84 -6.31 -8.27
N PHE A 234 11.50 -5.96 -9.51
CA PHE A 234 10.19 -6.24 -10.09
C PHE A 234 10.25 -7.57 -10.83
N SER A 235 9.28 -8.46 -10.60
CA SER A 235 9.17 -9.74 -11.28
C SER A 235 7.75 -9.98 -11.76
N GLU A 236 7.60 -10.41 -13.02
CA GLU A 236 6.35 -10.99 -13.51
C GLU A 236 6.03 -12.29 -12.76
N PRO A 237 4.74 -12.67 -12.63
CA PRO A 237 4.33 -13.86 -11.88
C PRO A 237 5.01 -15.15 -12.35
N SER A 238 5.23 -15.28 -13.65
CA SER A 238 5.89 -16.44 -14.28
C SER A 238 7.35 -16.60 -13.87
N SER A 239 8.02 -15.53 -13.45
CA SER A 239 9.45 -15.47 -13.19
C SER A 239 9.82 -15.45 -11.71
N ILE A 240 8.82 -15.39 -10.82
CA ILE A 240 9.02 -15.34 -9.35
C ILE A 240 9.83 -16.55 -8.87
N LYS A 241 9.44 -17.75 -9.30
CA LYS A 241 10.14 -18.99 -8.91
C LYS A 241 11.61 -19.02 -9.36
N ASP A 242 11.91 -18.44 -10.49
CA ASP A 242 13.27 -18.40 -11.00
C ASP A 242 14.12 -17.41 -10.20
N ILE A 243 13.59 -16.25 -9.83
CA ILE A 243 14.27 -15.31 -8.95
C ILE A 243 14.51 -15.89 -7.57
N GLU A 244 13.55 -16.62 -7.02
CA GLU A 244 13.73 -17.31 -5.73
C GLU A 244 14.91 -18.27 -5.76
N LYS A 245 15.09 -19.06 -6.83
CA LYS A 245 16.25 -19.94 -7.02
C LYS A 245 17.59 -19.20 -7.05
N TYR A 246 17.64 -18.00 -7.61
CA TYR A 246 18.86 -17.18 -7.59
C TYR A 246 19.18 -16.64 -6.19
N SER A 247 18.17 -16.50 -5.34
CA SER A 247 18.33 -16.10 -3.95
C SER A 247 18.60 -17.30 -3.01
N GLU A 248 18.50 -18.55 -3.48
CA GLU A 248 18.78 -19.75 -2.68
C GLU A 248 20.26 -19.88 -2.35
N VAL A 249 20.57 -20.31 -1.12
CA VAL A 249 21.93 -20.60 -0.67
C VAL A 249 22.46 -21.80 -1.45
N ASN A 250 23.59 -21.66 -2.09
CA ASN A 250 24.33 -22.81 -2.59
C ASN A 250 24.73 -23.68 -1.38
N ILE A 251 24.08 -24.83 -1.22
CA ILE A 251 24.33 -25.79 -0.12
C ILE A 251 25.68 -26.52 -0.31
N GLU A 252 26.42 -26.20 -1.36
CA GLU A 252 27.72 -26.82 -1.65
C GLU A 252 28.88 -26.40 -0.72
N PHE A 253 28.59 -25.63 0.35
CA PHE A 253 29.60 -25.17 1.32
C PHE A 253 29.41 -25.72 2.75
N PHE A 254 28.78 -26.89 2.90
CA PHE A 254 28.79 -27.62 4.18
C PHE A 254 29.27 -29.06 3.99
#